data_06a5036287b5849bb46c895b909adfb3
#
_entry.id   06a5036287b5849bb46c895b909adfb3
#
_cell.length_a   1.000
_cell.length_b   1.000
_cell.length_c   1.000
_cell.angle_alpha   90.00
_cell.angle_beta   90.00
_cell.angle_gamma   90.00
#
_symmetry.space_group_name_H-M   'P 1'
#
loop_
_entity.id
_entity.type
_entity.pdbx_description
1 polymer ?
#
loop_
_entity_poly.entity_id
_entity_poly.type
_entity_poly.pdbx_seq_one_letter_code
_entity_poly.pdbx_strand_id
1 'polypeptide(L)'
;MPIVLPHWNPSAPLQPLRLDWLARAAVEVAVLRLDLLDPLISGNKWFKLKPHIEAAAAAGADGLISLGGAHSNHLHALAAAGRRFGFETVGLLRGEPQETPTTRDLQEYGMRLHWLGYAGYRERHRADFWQPWRERYPQLQPVNEGGGGLLAGRAWAARVELARVELAGLGWGW
;
A
#
# COMPACT_ATOMS: atom_id res chain seq x y z
N MET A 1 4.49 13.84 -15.64
CA MET A 1 5.75 14.35 -15.03
C MET A 1 6.33 13.25 -14.15
N PRO A 2 7.62 12.87 -14.31
CA PRO A 2 8.20 11.74 -13.57
C PRO A 2 8.03 11.85 -12.07
N ILE A 3 7.86 10.70 -11.41
CA ILE A 3 7.70 10.64 -9.95
C ILE A 3 8.96 11.17 -9.27
N VAL A 4 8.79 12.13 -8.38
CA VAL A 4 9.86 12.57 -7.46
C VAL A 4 9.76 11.75 -6.18
N LEU A 5 10.87 11.12 -5.78
CA LEU A 5 10.89 10.28 -4.58
C LEU A 5 10.55 11.09 -3.33
N PRO A 6 9.55 10.67 -2.56
CA PRO A 6 9.19 11.37 -1.34
C PRO A 6 10.22 11.16 -0.23
N HIS A 7 10.69 12.23 0.38
CA HIS A 7 11.47 12.22 1.62
C HIS A 7 10.56 11.98 2.84
N TRP A 8 9.78 10.91 2.80
CA TRP A 8 8.86 10.57 3.88
C TRP A 8 9.18 9.19 4.45
N ASN A 9 9.63 9.17 5.69
CA ASN A 9 9.98 7.95 6.42
C ASN A 9 9.17 7.89 7.72
N PRO A 10 7.89 7.49 7.65
CA PRO A 10 7.03 7.48 8.82
C PRO A 10 7.46 6.43 9.82
N SER A 11 7.35 6.76 11.10
CA SER A 11 7.62 5.90 12.24
C SER A 11 6.30 5.51 12.92
N ALA A 12 6.12 4.23 13.19
CA ALA A 12 4.99 3.73 13.96
C ALA A 12 5.42 3.50 15.41
N PRO A 13 4.67 4.02 16.40
CA PRO A 13 5.02 3.78 17.80
C PRO A 13 4.79 2.33 18.20
N LEU A 14 5.65 1.80 19.08
CA LEU A 14 5.44 0.56 19.80
C LEU A 14 4.68 0.86 21.08
N GLN A 15 3.53 0.23 21.28
CA GLN A 15 2.67 0.40 22.42
C GLN A 15 2.61 -0.90 23.25
N PRO A 16 3.10 -0.92 24.49
CA PRO A 16 2.96 -2.07 25.37
C PRO A 16 1.48 -2.43 25.57
N LEU A 17 1.15 -3.69 25.42
CA LEU A 17 -0.18 -4.23 25.67
C LEU A 17 -0.22 -4.85 27.08
N ARG A 18 -0.97 -4.25 27.98
CA ARG A 18 -1.12 -4.70 29.36
C ARG A 18 -2.50 -5.27 29.57
N LEU A 19 -2.59 -6.60 29.70
CA LEU A 19 -3.82 -7.35 29.99
C LEU A 19 -3.54 -8.35 31.09
N ASP A 20 -4.49 -8.55 31.98
CA ASP A 20 -4.34 -9.41 33.16
C ASP A 20 -3.95 -10.85 32.81
N TRP A 21 -4.46 -11.39 31.71
CA TRP A 21 -4.13 -12.73 31.27
C TRP A 21 -2.69 -12.83 30.72
N LEU A 22 -2.16 -11.76 30.11
CA LEU A 22 -0.74 -11.69 29.70
C LEU A 22 0.17 -11.67 30.93
N ALA A 23 -0.19 -10.87 31.94
CA ALA A 23 0.56 -10.81 33.19
C ALA A 23 0.57 -12.18 33.92
N ARG A 24 -0.56 -12.88 33.93
CA ARG A 24 -0.63 -14.25 34.49
C ARG A 24 0.17 -15.28 33.73
N ALA A 25 0.29 -15.10 32.40
CA ALA A 25 1.10 -15.97 31.54
C ALA A 25 2.60 -15.60 31.54
N ALA A 26 2.99 -14.53 32.23
CA ALA A 26 4.34 -13.96 32.19
C ALA A 26 4.84 -13.68 30.75
N VAL A 27 3.94 -13.16 29.88
CA VAL A 27 4.24 -12.83 28.50
C VAL A 27 4.16 -11.31 28.29
N GLU A 28 5.20 -10.73 27.75
CA GLU A 28 5.24 -9.34 27.32
C GLU A 28 4.82 -9.22 25.87
N VAL A 29 3.89 -8.30 25.57
CA VAL A 29 3.39 -8.03 24.22
C VAL A 29 3.42 -6.54 23.94
N ALA A 30 3.83 -6.17 22.73
CA ALA A 30 3.68 -4.81 22.22
C ALA A 30 2.99 -4.81 20.86
N VAL A 31 2.23 -3.76 20.61
CA VAL A 31 1.55 -3.51 19.33
C VAL A 31 2.32 -2.46 18.55
N LEU A 32 2.78 -2.80 17.35
CA LEU A 32 3.30 -1.82 16.40
C LEU A 32 2.11 -1.10 15.76
N ARG A 33 1.88 0.15 16.16
CA ARG A 33 0.71 0.95 15.80
C ARG A 33 0.84 1.54 14.39
N LEU A 34 0.76 0.68 13.36
CA LEU A 34 0.79 1.10 11.96
C LEU A 34 -0.42 1.94 11.56
N ASP A 35 -1.50 1.88 12.31
CA ASP A 35 -2.68 2.72 12.18
C ASP A 35 -2.40 4.20 12.50
N LEU A 36 -1.34 4.47 13.25
CA LEU A 36 -0.91 5.83 13.62
C LEU A 36 0.17 6.41 12.70
N LEU A 37 0.55 5.70 11.63
CA LEU A 37 1.56 6.20 10.67
C LEU A 37 1.15 7.50 9.99
N ASP A 38 -0.07 7.50 9.46
CA ASP A 38 -0.65 8.62 8.71
C ASP A 38 -2.17 8.42 8.62
N PRO A 39 -2.97 9.48 8.67
CA PRO A 39 -4.43 9.37 8.58
C PRO A 39 -4.93 8.76 7.27
N LEU A 40 -4.21 8.95 6.16
CA LEU A 40 -4.63 8.54 4.81
C LEU A 40 -3.87 7.31 4.30
N ILE A 41 -2.56 7.21 4.61
CA ILE A 41 -1.70 6.09 4.20
C ILE A 41 -1.45 5.20 5.42
N SER A 42 -2.52 4.69 5.98
CA SER A 42 -2.53 3.93 7.23
C SER A 42 -2.13 2.45 7.03
N GLY A 43 -1.74 1.82 8.13
CA GLY A 43 -1.43 0.40 8.18
C GLY A 43 -0.11 0.05 7.44
N ASN A 44 -0.03 -1.18 6.95
CA ASN A 44 1.16 -1.69 6.26
C ASN A 44 1.30 -1.23 4.80
N LYS A 45 0.38 -0.42 4.31
CA LYS A 45 0.30 -0.11 2.86
C LYS A 45 1.45 0.75 2.38
N TRP A 46 1.92 1.70 3.21
CA TRP A 46 3.11 2.48 2.85
C TRP A 46 4.33 1.60 2.59
N PHE A 47 4.63 0.67 3.49
CA PHE A 47 5.79 -0.21 3.35
C PHE A 47 5.73 -1.13 2.14
N LYS A 48 4.51 -1.45 1.67
CA LYS A 48 4.29 -2.19 0.42
C LYS A 48 4.38 -1.31 -0.82
N LEU A 49 3.91 -0.05 -0.74
CA LEU A 49 3.88 0.88 -1.87
C LEU A 49 5.24 1.53 -2.13
N LYS A 50 5.99 1.87 -1.09
CA LYS A 50 7.27 2.59 -1.19
C LYS A 50 8.23 1.97 -2.22
N PRO A 51 8.53 0.65 -2.20
CA PRO A 51 9.44 0.06 -3.20
C PRO A 51 8.90 0.13 -4.63
N HIS A 52 7.58 0.11 -4.82
CA HIS A 52 6.98 0.27 -6.15
C HIS A 52 7.09 1.72 -6.64
N ILE A 53 6.92 2.70 -5.74
CA ILE A 53 7.12 4.13 -6.05
C ILE A 53 8.58 4.39 -6.41
N GLU A 54 9.53 3.82 -5.64
CA GLU A 54 10.97 3.93 -5.92
C GLU A 54 11.34 3.32 -7.28
N ALA A 55 10.83 2.12 -7.59
CA ALA A 55 11.06 1.46 -8.87
C ALA A 55 10.45 2.25 -10.05
N ALA A 56 9.25 2.80 -9.87
CA ALA A 56 8.60 3.63 -10.88
C ALA A 56 9.36 4.94 -11.13
N ALA A 57 9.82 5.59 -10.08
CA ALA A 57 10.65 6.80 -10.18
C ALA A 57 11.97 6.52 -10.92
N ALA A 58 12.65 5.42 -10.59
CA ALA A 58 13.88 4.99 -11.26
C ALA A 58 13.66 4.67 -12.74
N ALA A 59 12.47 4.20 -13.12
CA ALA A 59 12.06 3.93 -14.49
C ALA A 59 11.57 5.20 -15.22
N GLY A 60 11.53 6.36 -14.59
CA GLY A 60 11.03 7.61 -15.16
C GLY A 60 9.52 7.63 -15.37
N ALA A 61 8.77 6.80 -14.66
CA ALA A 61 7.31 6.74 -14.78
C ALA A 61 6.64 7.99 -14.16
N ASP A 62 5.49 8.37 -14.70
CA ASP A 62 4.69 9.50 -14.23
C ASP A 62 3.72 9.11 -13.09
N GLY A 63 3.55 7.82 -12.84
CA GLY A 63 2.63 7.32 -11.82
C GLY A 63 2.50 5.81 -11.78
N LEU A 64 1.47 5.35 -11.10
CA LEU A 64 1.21 3.94 -10.85
C LEU A 64 -0.22 3.54 -11.24
N ILE A 65 -0.35 2.32 -11.77
CA ILE A 65 -1.65 1.67 -12.01
C ILE A 65 -1.73 0.37 -11.21
N SER A 66 -2.83 0.15 -10.50
CA SER A 66 -3.00 -1.04 -9.68
C SER A 66 -4.43 -1.55 -9.63
N LEU A 67 -4.66 -2.66 -8.93
CA LEU A 67 -5.94 -3.36 -8.86
C LEU A 67 -6.48 -3.42 -7.42
N GLY A 68 -7.81 -3.47 -7.31
CA GLY A 68 -8.49 -3.68 -6.03
C GLY A 68 -10.00 -3.76 -6.17
N GLY A 69 -10.69 -4.00 -5.07
CA GLY A 69 -12.15 -3.90 -5.00
C GLY A 69 -12.60 -2.50 -4.57
N ALA A 70 -13.92 -2.28 -4.53
CA ALA A 70 -14.55 -1.01 -4.12
C ALA A 70 -14.25 -0.58 -2.67
N HIS A 71 -13.70 -1.46 -1.85
CA HIS A 71 -13.27 -1.20 -0.46
C HIS A 71 -11.77 -1.44 -0.26
N SER A 72 -10.97 -1.29 -1.32
CA SER A 72 -9.55 -1.62 -1.30
C SER A 72 -8.71 -0.60 -0.51
N ASN A 73 -8.23 -0.99 0.66
CA ASN A 73 -7.25 -0.19 1.42
C ASN A 73 -5.93 0.03 0.65
N HIS A 74 -5.61 -0.85 -0.31
CA HIS A 74 -4.43 -0.69 -1.15
C HIS A 74 -4.61 0.44 -2.16
N LEU A 75 -5.74 0.46 -2.89
CA LEU A 75 -6.04 1.54 -3.83
C LEU A 75 -6.20 2.88 -3.09
N HIS A 76 -6.84 2.88 -1.90
CA HIS A 76 -6.97 4.07 -1.08
C HIS A 76 -5.59 4.65 -0.72
N ALA A 77 -4.68 3.83 -0.19
CA ALA A 77 -3.33 4.28 0.14
C ALA A 77 -2.53 4.74 -1.09
N LEU A 78 -2.72 4.07 -2.25
CA LEU A 78 -2.09 4.48 -3.51
C LEU A 78 -2.61 5.83 -4.00
N ALA A 79 -3.91 6.06 -3.99
CA ALA A 79 -4.53 7.32 -4.37
C ALA A 79 -4.08 8.47 -3.44
N ALA A 80 -4.08 8.23 -2.12
CA ALA A 80 -3.59 9.18 -1.13
C ALA A 80 -2.11 9.52 -1.33
N ALA A 81 -1.27 8.52 -1.66
CA ALA A 81 0.13 8.73 -1.99
C ALA A 81 0.29 9.57 -3.28
N GLY A 82 -0.48 9.26 -4.33
CA GLY A 82 -0.48 10.04 -5.57
C GLY A 82 -0.83 11.51 -5.34
N ARG A 83 -1.89 11.79 -4.59
CA ARG A 83 -2.28 13.15 -4.20
C ARG A 83 -1.19 13.86 -3.39
N ARG A 84 -0.62 13.16 -2.39
CA ARG A 84 0.37 13.74 -1.47
C ARG A 84 1.71 14.04 -2.14
N PHE A 85 2.17 13.14 -3.02
CA PHE A 85 3.50 13.21 -3.63
C PHE A 85 3.47 13.68 -5.09
N GLY A 86 2.28 14.01 -5.63
CA GLY A 86 2.13 14.65 -6.93
C GLY A 86 2.34 13.72 -8.12
N PHE A 87 1.95 12.45 -8.06
CA PHE A 87 2.04 11.52 -9.18
C PHE A 87 0.68 10.94 -9.59
N GLU A 88 0.57 10.50 -10.85
CA GLU A 88 -0.66 9.95 -11.41
C GLU A 88 -1.01 8.58 -10.82
N THR A 89 -2.30 8.35 -10.58
CA THR A 89 -2.80 7.05 -10.13
C THR A 89 -3.99 6.56 -10.95
N VAL A 90 -3.99 5.26 -11.26
CA VAL A 90 -5.10 4.57 -11.93
C VAL A 90 -5.47 3.33 -11.13
N GLY A 91 -6.76 3.15 -10.87
CA GLY A 91 -7.33 2.00 -10.18
C GLY A 91 -8.17 1.14 -11.13
N LEU A 92 -7.84 -0.15 -11.21
CA LEU A 92 -8.61 -1.17 -11.91
C LEU A 92 -9.47 -1.92 -10.90
N LEU A 93 -10.80 -1.67 -10.92
CA LEU A 93 -11.71 -2.12 -9.88
C LEU A 93 -12.46 -3.39 -10.27
N ARG A 94 -12.61 -4.27 -9.27
CA ARG A 94 -13.41 -5.50 -9.39
C ARG A 94 -14.90 -5.18 -9.28
N GLY A 95 -15.70 -5.77 -10.14
CA GLY A 95 -17.17 -5.70 -10.12
C GLY A 95 -17.70 -4.54 -10.95
N GLU A 96 -18.97 -4.27 -10.75
CA GLU A 96 -19.68 -3.18 -11.41
C GLU A 96 -19.47 -1.85 -10.68
N PRO A 97 -19.65 -0.70 -11.37
CA PRO A 97 -19.57 0.61 -10.76
C PRO A 97 -20.50 0.71 -9.53
N GLN A 98 -19.90 1.08 -8.41
CA GLN A 98 -20.63 1.28 -7.16
C GLN A 98 -19.98 2.40 -6.36
N GLU A 99 -20.80 3.17 -5.70
CA GLU A 99 -20.33 4.23 -4.81
C GLU A 99 -20.14 3.67 -3.39
N THR A 100 -18.93 3.80 -2.88
CA THR A 100 -18.56 3.46 -1.51
C THR A 100 -17.77 4.64 -0.92
N PRO A 101 -17.61 4.76 0.41
CA PRO A 101 -16.71 5.75 0.98
C PRO A 101 -15.32 5.70 0.35
N THR A 102 -14.77 4.49 0.17
CA THR A 102 -13.46 4.31 -0.46
C THR A 102 -13.44 4.82 -1.91
N THR A 103 -14.41 4.48 -2.76
CA THR A 103 -14.40 4.93 -4.16
C THR A 103 -14.59 6.43 -4.31
N ARG A 104 -15.32 7.07 -3.39
CA ARG A 104 -15.38 8.54 -3.32
C ARG A 104 -14.02 9.14 -3.00
N ASP A 105 -13.33 8.60 -1.98
CA ASP A 105 -11.99 9.06 -1.61
C ASP A 105 -10.99 8.87 -2.77
N LEU A 106 -11.05 7.72 -3.49
CA LEU A 106 -10.19 7.49 -4.66
C LEU A 106 -10.34 8.60 -5.71
N GLN A 107 -11.58 8.97 -6.02
CA GLN A 107 -11.89 10.04 -6.98
C GLN A 107 -11.47 11.41 -6.46
N GLU A 108 -11.75 11.72 -5.20
CA GLU A 108 -11.33 12.96 -4.55
C GLU A 108 -9.81 13.12 -4.53
N TYR A 109 -9.06 12.03 -4.40
CA TYR A 109 -7.59 12.03 -4.47
C TYR A 109 -7.06 12.04 -5.90
N GLY A 110 -7.94 12.10 -6.91
CA GLY A 110 -7.58 12.23 -8.31
C GLY A 110 -7.24 10.92 -9.01
N MET A 111 -7.54 9.77 -8.41
CA MET A 111 -7.35 8.47 -9.05
C MET A 111 -8.36 8.26 -10.18
N ARG A 112 -7.89 7.89 -11.38
CA ARG A 112 -8.77 7.46 -12.47
C ARG A 112 -9.22 6.02 -12.25
N LEU A 113 -10.54 5.76 -12.31
CA LEU A 113 -11.13 4.46 -12.02
C LEU A 113 -11.60 3.76 -13.30
N HIS A 114 -11.27 2.47 -13.43
CA HIS A 114 -11.77 1.57 -14.46
C HIS A 114 -12.39 0.33 -13.82
N TRP A 115 -13.66 0.11 -14.07
CA TRP A 115 -14.37 -1.06 -13.61
C TRP A 115 -14.24 -2.21 -14.63
N LEU A 116 -13.74 -3.35 -14.17
CA LEU A 116 -13.42 -4.50 -15.03
C LEU A 116 -14.55 -5.55 -15.07
N GLY A 117 -15.61 -5.37 -14.28
CA GLY A 117 -16.53 -6.45 -13.97
C GLY A 117 -15.84 -7.57 -13.19
N TYR A 118 -16.60 -8.63 -12.87
CA TYR A 118 -16.01 -9.79 -12.20
C TYR A 118 -15.22 -10.69 -13.16
N ALA A 119 -15.65 -10.79 -14.41
CA ALA A 119 -14.97 -11.59 -15.42
C ALA A 119 -13.59 -10.97 -15.79
N GLY A 120 -13.57 -9.71 -16.17
CA GLY A 120 -12.31 -9.02 -16.51
C GLY A 120 -11.32 -8.98 -15.36
N TYR A 121 -11.80 -8.84 -14.12
CA TYR A 121 -10.92 -8.86 -12.96
C TYR A 121 -10.30 -10.24 -12.68
N ARG A 122 -10.98 -11.35 -13.03
CA ARG A 122 -10.41 -12.71 -12.92
C ARG A 122 -9.21 -12.92 -13.83
N GLU A 123 -9.16 -12.22 -14.98
CA GLU A 123 -8.07 -12.32 -15.95
C GLU A 123 -6.73 -11.72 -15.44
N ARG A 124 -6.71 -11.04 -14.27
CA ARG A 124 -5.52 -10.38 -13.71
C ARG A 124 -4.29 -11.27 -13.50
N HIS A 125 -4.47 -12.58 -13.53
CA HIS A 125 -3.39 -13.55 -13.40
C HIS A 125 -2.81 -14.01 -14.74
N ARG A 126 -3.39 -13.59 -15.87
CA ARG A 126 -2.88 -13.89 -17.19
C ARG A 126 -1.62 -13.07 -17.48
N ALA A 127 -0.69 -13.65 -18.21
CA ALA A 127 0.56 -13.00 -18.56
C ALA A 127 0.37 -11.73 -19.41
N ASP A 128 -0.68 -11.69 -20.22
CA ASP A 128 -1.03 -10.59 -21.13
C ASP A 128 -1.97 -9.53 -20.51
N PHE A 129 -2.42 -9.72 -19.26
CA PHE A 129 -3.39 -8.83 -18.59
C PHE A 129 -2.99 -7.35 -18.63
N TRP A 130 -1.71 -7.06 -18.41
CA TRP A 130 -1.21 -5.70 -18.36
C TRP A 130 -0.97 -5.05 -19.72
N GLN A 131 -1.00 -5.82 -20.83
CA GLN A 131 -0.67 -5.30 -22.16
C GLN A 131 -1.56 -4.13 -22.58
N PRO A 132 -2.94 -4.24 -22.59
CA PRO A 132 -3.81 -3.14 -22.99
C PRO A 132 -3.69 -1.92 -22.06
N TRP A 133 -3.34 -2.13 -20.80
CA TRP A 133 -3.14 -1.05 -19.85
C TRP A 133 -1.83 -0.31 -20.04
N ARG A 134 -0.76 -1.00 -20.44
CA ARG A 134 0.51 -0.39 -20.84
C ARG A 134 0.38 0.42 -22.13
N GLU A 135 -0.43 -0.04 -23.07
CA GLU A 135 -0.73 0.70 -24.30
C GLU A 135 -1.53 1.97 -24.02
N ARG A 136 -2.50 1.89 -23.10
CA ARG A 136 -3.35 3.02 -22.72
C ARG A 136 -2.65 4.02 -21.80
N TYR A 137 -1.78 3.53 -20.93
CA TYR A 137 -1.05 4.31 -19.92
C TYR A 137 0.45 3.98 -19.97
N PRO A 138 1.15 4.29 -21.08
CA PRO A 138 2.56 3.90 -21.27
C PRO A 138 3.49 4.53 -20.22
N GLN A 139 3.08 5.65 -19.62
CA GLN A 139 3.84 6.37 -18.60
C GLN A 139 3.61 5.85 -17.18
N LEU A 140 2.69 4.88 -16.95
CA LEU A 140 2.39 4.37 -15.62
C LEU A 140 2.99 2.98 -15.39
N GLN A 141 3.56 2.79 -14.19
CA GLN A 141 4.11 1.50 -13.76
C GLN A 141 3.02 0.61 -13.16
N PRO A 142 2.80 -0.63 -13.67
CA PRO A 142 1.88 -1.58 -13.07
C PRO A 142 2.33 -2.08 -11.70
N VAL A 143 1.37 -2.17 -10.77
CA VAL A 143 1.55 -2.74 -9.44
C VAL A 143 0.46 -3.80 -9.21
N ASN A 144 0.86 -4.99 -8.79
CA ASN A 144 -0.06 -6.09 -8.53
C ASN A 144 -1.03 -5.78 -7.37
N GLU A 145 -2.14 -6.51 -7.34
CA GLU A 145 -3.17 -6.39 -6.30
C GLU A 145 -2.57 -6.41 -4.89
N GLY A 146 -3.00 -5.46 -4.05
CA GLY A 146 -2.52 -5.35 -2.67
C GLY A 146 -1.07 -4.87 -2.51
N GLY A 147 -0.40 -4.45 -3.59
CA GLY A 147 1.03 -4.14 -3.57
C GLY A 147 1.89 -5.38 -3.35
N GLY A 148 1.40 -6.56 -3.76
CA GLY A 148 2.10 -7.83 -3.58
C GLY A 148 3.37 -7.93 -4.45
N GLY A 149 4.22 -8.92 -4.12
CA GLY A 149 5.43 -9.21 -4.85
C GLY A 149 6.69 -9.22 -3.95
N LEU A 150 7.81 -9.63 -4.54
CA LEU A 150 9.07 -9.81 -3.80
C LEU A 150 9.58 -8.49 -3.17
N LEU A 151 9.44 -7.37 -3.88
CA LEU A 151 9.85 -6.05 -3.39
C LEU A 151 9.08 -5.65 -2.13
N ALA A 152 7.76 -5.79 -2.16
CA ALA A 152 6.90 -5.48 -1.01
C ALA A 152 7.14 -6.41 0.17
N GLY A 153 7.39 -7.70 -0.08
CA GLY A 153 7.73 -8.68 0.94
C GLY A 153 9.02 -8.35 1.67
N ARG A 154 10.07 -7.98 0.94
CA ARG A 154 11.36 -7.56 1.52
C ARG A 154 11.25 -6.28 2.35
N ALA A 155 10.54 -5.27 1.86
CA ALA A 155 10.33 -4.02 2.58
C ALA A 155 9.54 -4.23 3.88
N TRP A 156 8.54 -5.10 3.85
CA TRP A 156 7.77 -5.48 5.04
C TRP A 156 8.62 -6.25 6.06
N ALA A 157 9.40 -7.24 5.60
CA ALA A 157 10.30 -8.00 6.46
C ALA A 157 11.33 -7.09 7.16
N ALA A 158 11.92 -6.14 6.42
CA ALA A 158 12.84 -5.16 6.99
C ALA A 158 12.16 -4.30 8.09
N ARG A 159 10.88 -3.90 7.91
CA ARG A 159 10.15 -3.14 8.93
C ARG A 159 9.86 -3.96 10.19
N VAL A 160 9.54 -5.24 10.03
CA VAL A 160 9.35 -6.15 11.16
C VAL A 160 10.64 -6.34 11.94
N GLU A 161 11.78 -6.48 11.26
CA GLU A 161 13.09 -6.61 11.90
C GLU A 161 13.50 -5.33 12.64
N LEU A 162 13.23 -4.13 12.07
CA LEU A 162 13.43 -2.88 12.78
C LEU A 162 12.61 -2.79 14.07
N ALA A 163 11.34 -3.20 14.03
CA ALA A 163 10.49 -3.23 15.24
C ALA A 163 11.07 -4.18 16.30
N ARG A 164 11.63 -5.31 15.88
CA ARG A 164 12.30 -6.27 16.77
C ARG A 164 13.52 -5.65 17.45
N VAL A 165 14.35 -4.91 16.70
CA VAL A 165 15.51 -4.19 17.25
C VAL A 165 15.06 -3.09 18.23
N GLU A 166 14.02 -2.33 17.91
CA GLU A 166 13.45 -1.32 18.80
C GLU A 166 12.98 -1.94 20.13
N LEU A 167 12.30 -3.11 20.09
CA LEU A 167 11.88 -3.84 21.30
C LEU A 167 13.07 -4.31 22.11
N ALA A 168 14.09 -4.85 21.50
CA ALA A 168 15.31 -5.28 22.19
C ALA A 168 16.02 -4.11 22.89
N GLY A 169 16.05 -2.93 22.26
CA GLY A 169 16.57 -1.68 22.84
C GLY A 169 15.78 -1.18 24.07
N LEU A 170 14.52 -1.59 24.19
CA LEU A 170 13.67 -1.32 25.37
C LEU A 170 13.79 -2.39 26.47
N GLY A 171 14.72 -3.33 26.35
CA GLY A 171 14.92 -4.43 27.30
C GLY A 171 13.98 -5.62 27.09
N TRP A 172 13.28 -5.68 25.96
CA TRP A 172 12.40 -6.78 25.60
C TRP A 172 13.19 -7.84 24.81
N GLY A 173 13.50 -8.94 25.48
CA GLY A 173 14.19 -10.08 24.83
C GLY A 173 13.20 -10.98 24.08
N TRP A 174 13.73 -11.67 23.07
CA TRP A 174 13.04 -12.76 22.34
C TRP A 174 13.57 -14.09 22.81
#